data_da20023e460da710ac8adad3dbe68a71
#
_entry.id   da20023e460da710ac8adad3dbe68a71
#
_cell.length_a   1.000
_cell.length_b   1.000
_cell.length_c   1.000
_cell.angle_alpha   90.00
_cell.angle_beta   90.00
_cell.angle_gamma   90.00
#
_symmetry.space_group_name_H-M   'P 1'
#
loop_
_entity.id
_entity.type
_entity.pdbx_description
1 polymer ?
#
loop_
_entity_poly.entity_id
_entity_poly.type
_entity_poly.pdbx_seq_one_letter_code
_entity_poly.pdbx_strand_id
1 'polypeptide(L)'
;GVMEFLLINHPLDCPICDQGGECQLQDLSVGYGKSASRYTEEKRVVFHKNLGPLISAEEMSRCIHCTRCVRFGQEIAGVMELGMGGRGEHSEILSFVGKSIDSELSGNMIDVCPVGALTSKPFRYSARTWELQRRKSVSPHDGLNANLQVQIKGDRVMRVLPRENEAVNECWISDRDRFSYEGLYADDRLTSPMIKHDGVWQQASWQDALNAAAGAIGLGVKSHGAAKTAFLLGPHTTLEEASVAKRLATHLG
;
A
#
# COMPACT_ATOMS: atom_id res chain seq x y z
N GLY A 1 21.18 6.86 -28.03
CA GLY A 1 22.15 5.87 -27.48
C GLY A 1 21.74 5.34 -26.13
N VAL A 2 21.64 6.22 -25.09
CA VAL A 2 21.30 5.77 -23.71
C VAL A 2 19.96 5.07 -23.65
N MET A 3 18.93 5.67 -24.25
CA MET A 3 17.59 5.07 -24.30
C MET A 3 17.60 3.71 -25.00
N GLU A 4 18.28 3.61 -26.11
CA GLU A 4 18.43 2.37 -26.87
C GLU A 4 19.15 1.30 -26.05
N PHE A 5 20.20 1.69 -25.31
CA PHE A 5 20.91 0.82 -24.39
C PHE A 5 19.98 0.24 -23.28
N LEU A 6 19.13 1.08 -22.68
CA LEU A 6 18.16 0.62 -21.68
C LEU A 6 17.11 -0.33 -22.27
N LEU A 7 16.80 -0.21 -23.55
CA LEU A 7 15.78 -1.01 -24.23
C LEU A 7 16.32 -2.32 -24.83
N ILE A 8 17.64 -2.51 -24.94
CA ILE A 8 18.24 -3.70 -25.55
C ILE A 8 17.64 -4.98 -24.97
N ASN A 9 17.68 -5.16 -23.67
CA ASN A 9 17.14 -6.33 -22.98
C ASN A 9 15.75 -6.15 -22.40
N HIS A 10 15.17 -4.94 -22.52
CA HIS A 10 13.83 -4.70 -21.98
C HIS A 10 12.78 -5.42 -22.83
N PRO A 11 11.89 -6.25 -22.21
CA PRO A 11 10.89 -7.00 -22.97
C PRO A 11 9.79 -6.07 -23.49
N LEU A 12 9.10 -6.48 -24.57
CA LEU A 12 7.97 -5.76 -25.16
C LEU A 12 6.65 -6.03 -24.41
N ASP A 13 6.67 -5.83 -23.11
CA ASP A 13 5.59 -6.20 -22.19
C ASP A 13 4.62 -5.06 -21.88
N CYS A 14 4.75 -3.88 -22.48
CA CYS A 14 3.90 -2.72 -22.14
C CYS A 14 2.40 -3.05 -22.09
N PRO A 15 1.83 -3.87 -22.98
CA PRO A 15 0.41 -4.24 -22.92
C PRO A 15 -0.01 -5.02 -21.68
N ILE A 16 0.91 -5.75 -21.04
CA ILE A 16 0.66 -6.55 -19.84
C ILE A 16 1.40 -6.03 -18.61
N CYS A 17 2.16 -4.94 -18.74
CA CYS A 17 2.94 -4.36 -17.66
C CYS A 17 2.10 -3.38 -16.85
N ASP A 18 2.03 -3.54 -15.52
CA ASP A 18 1.27 -2.63 -14.64
C ASP A 18 1.82 -1.20 -14.61
N GLN A 19 3.09 -1.01 -14.98
CA GLN A 19 3.68 0.32 -15.14
C GLN A 19 3.23 1.03 -16.44
N GLY A 20 2.58 0.31 -17.37
CA GLY A 20 2.10 0.88 -18.63
C GLY A 20 1.13 2.05 -18.41
N GLY A 21 1.44 3.21 -18.99
CA GLY A 21 0.67 4.46 -18.82
C GLY A 21 1.18 5.37 -17.69
N GLU A 22 2.15 4.92 -16.88
CA GLU A 22 2.84 5.72 -15.86
C GLU A 22 4.36 5.41 -15.85
N CYS A 23 4.90 4.94 -16.95
CA CYS A 23 6.28 4.50 -17.11
C CYS A 23 7.14 5.54 -17.81
N GLN A 24 8.09 6.14 -17.10
CA GLN A 24 9.03 7.12 -17.67
C GLN A 24 9.83 6.55 -18.85
N LEU A 25 10.23 5.26 -18.80
CA LEU A 25 10.94 4.61 -19.91
C LEU A 25 10.06 4.54 -21.16
N GLN A 26 8.77 4.21 -20.99
CA GLN A 26 7.79 4.17 -22.08
C GLN A 26 7.59 5.56 -22.70
N ASP A 27 7.35 6.56 -21.85
CA ASP A 27 7.09 7.94 -22.30
C ASP A 27 8.28 8.52 -23.08
N LEU A 28 9.50 8.32 -22.56
CA LEU A 28 10.71 8.76 -23.25
C LEU A 28 10.96 7.97 -24.54
N SER A 29 10.64 6.67 -24.56
CA SER A 29 10.76 5.86 -25.77
C SER A 29 9.79 6.31 -26.85
N VAL A 30 8.55 6.63 -26.50
CA VAL A 30 7.53 7.15 -27.44
C VAL A 30 7.89 8.55 -27.91
N GLY A 31 8.32 9.43 -26.98
CA GLY A 31 8.60 10.83 -27.31
C GLY A 31 9.88 11.06 -28.12
N TYR A 32 10.92 10.25 -27.90
CA TYR A 32 12.25 10.48 -28.48
C TYR A 32 12.83 9.27 -29.23
N GLY A 33 12.17 8.11 -29.14
CA GLY A 33 12.59 6.88 -29.80
C GLY A 33 12.16 6.78 -31.25
N LYS A 34 12.45 5.64 -31.86
CA LYS A 34 12.02 5.25 -33.21
C LYS A 34 10.98 4.15 -33.11
N SER A 35 10.26 3.92 -34.20
CA SER A 35 9.22 2.88 -34.31
C SER A 35 9.77 1.45 -34.41
N ALA A 36 11.07 1.27 -34.65
CA ALA A 36 11.70 -0.04 -34.81
C ALA A 36 12.99 -0.15 -34.03
N SER A 37 13.26 -1.34 -33.48
CA SER A 37 14.52 -1.68 -32.85
C SER A 37 15.56 -2.07 -33.91
N ARG A 38 16.82 -1.71 -33.67
CA ARG A 38 17.98 -2.19 -34.44
C ARG A 38 18.62 -3.43 -33.84
N TYR A 39 18.14 -3.83 -32.66
CA TYR A 39 18.65 -5.00 -31.94
C TYR A 39 17.98 -6.26 -32.51
N THR A 40 18.82 -7.24 -32.91
CA THR A 40 18.38 -8.46 -33.58
C THR A 40 18.69 -9.73 -32.80
N GLU A 41 19.44 -9.61 -31.71
CA GLU A 41 19.78 -10.74 -30.84
C GLU A 41 18.64 -11.05 -29.84
N GLU A 42 18.66 -12.22 -29.23
CA GLU A 42 17.71 -12.60 -28.21
C GLU A 42 17.88 -11.75 -26.95
N LYS A 43 16.75 -11.29 -26.40
CA LYS A 43 16.74 -10.51 -25.15
C LYS A 43 17.01 -11.43 -23.96
N ARG A 44 17.78 -10.91 -23.00
CA ARG A 44 18.06 -11.61 -21.75
C ARG A 44 16.77 -11.88 -20.97
N VAL A 45 16.64 -13.10 -20.42
CA VAL A 45 15.59 -13.47 -19.49
C VAL A 45 16.16 -13.52 -18.08
N VAL A 46 15.48 -12.87 -17.14
CA VAL A 46 15.80 -12.89 -15.72
C VAL A 46 14.66 -13.58 -14.98
N PHE A 47 14.99 -14.60 -14.19
CA PHE A 47 13.99 -15.36 -13.44
C PHE A 47 13.35 -14.53 -12.35
N HIS A 48 12.09 -14.86 -12.04
CA HIS A 48 11.32 -14.25 -10.97
C HIS A 48 12.02 -14.36 -9.60
N LYS A 49 11.75 -13.42 -8.73
CA LYS A 49 12.21 -13.41 -7.33
C LYS A 49 11.01 -13.35 -6.40
N ASN A 50 11.05 -14.12 -5.33
CA ASN A 50 10.03 -14.03 -4.29
C ASN A 50 10.47 -12.97 -3.27
N LEU A 51 9.80 -11.82 -3.26
CA LEU A 51 10.04 -10.71 -2.34
C LEU A 51 8.98 -10.61 -1.23
N GLY A 52 8.10 -11.61 -1.12
CA GLY A 52 7.03 -11.63 -0.12
C GLY A 52 5.64 -11.37 -0.70
N PRO A 53 4.64 -11.05 0.14
CA PRO A 53 3.24 -10.93 -0.28
C PRO A 53 2.90 -9.58 -0.92
N LEU A 54 3.67 -8.53 -0.69
CA LEU A 54 3.32 -7.15 -1.05
C LEU A 54 3.91 -6.71 -2.39
N ILE A 55 5.14 -7.13 -2.70
CA ILE A 55 5.88 -6.71 -3.89
C ILE A 55 5.98 -7.88 -4.86
N SER A 56 5.56 -7.64 -6.09
CA SER A 56 5.77 -8.56 -7.20
C SER A 56 7.10 -8.26 -7.89
N ALA A 57 7.97 -9.25 -7.98
CA ALA A 57 9.22 -9.27 -8.75
C ALA A 57 9.22 -10.44 -9.75
N GLU A 58 8.06 -10.71 -10.35
CA GLU A 58 7.88 -11.80 -11.30
C GLU A 58 8.57 -11.50 -12.64
N GLU A 59 8.55 -10.24 -13.07
CA GLU A 59 9.01 -9.82 -14.39
C GLU A 59 10.33 -9.05 -14.29
N MET A 60 11.35 -9.66 -13.67
CA MET A 60 12.64 -9.00 -13.44
C MET A 60 13.44 -8.74 -14.72
N SER A 61 13.07 -9.33 -15.85
CA SER A 61 13.60 -8.96 -17.17
C SER A 61 13.32 -7.49 -17.54
N ARG A 62 12.31 -6.85 -16.91
CA ARG A 62 11.99 -5.42 -17.09
C ARG A 62 12.94 -4.49 -16.34
N CYS A 63 13.78 -5.02 -15.43
CA CYS A 63 14.70 -4.22 -14.63
C CYS A 63 15.78 -3.56 -15.50
N ILE A 64 15.98 -2.25 -15.31
CA ILE A 64 17.01 -1.47 -16.01
C ILE A 64 18.26 -1.22 -15.14
N HIS A 65 18.42 -1.96 -14.06
CA HIS A 65 19.57 -1.92 -13.15
C HIS A 65 19.92 -0.53 -12.57
N CYS A 66 18.93 0.30 -12.37
CA CYS A 66 19.11 1.67 -11.84
C CYS A 66 19.45 1.71 -10.34
N THR A 67 19.30 0.61 -9.63
CA THR A 67 19.57 0.43 -8.18
C THR A 67 18.77 1.34 -7.25
N ARG A 68 17.74 2.04 -7.71
CA ARG A 68 16.92 2.94 -6.85
C ARG A 68 16.30 2.18 -5.68
N CYS A 69 15.81 0.95 -5.89
CA CYS A 69 15.25 0.11 -4.82
C CYS A 69 16.30 -0.28 -3.76
N VAL A 70 17.54 -0.56 -4.19
CA VAL A 70 18.65 -0.87 -3.26
C VAL A 70 18.99 0.35 -2.44
N ARG A 71 19.17 1.51 -3.09
CA ARG A 71 19.49 2.77 -2.40
C ARG A 71 18.37 3.24 -1.48
N PHE A 72 17.12 3.06 -1.88
CA PHE A 72 15.98 3.32 -1.00
C PHE A 72 16.09 2.51 0.31
N GLY A 73 16.33 1.20 0.19
CA GLY A 73 16.51 0.34 1.36
C GLY A 73 17.64 0.82 2.27
N GLN A 74 18.81 1.15 1.70
CA GLN A 74 19.98 1.59 2.45
C GLN A 74 19.84 2.98 3.08
N GLU A 75 19.35 3.96 2.31
CA GLU A 75 19.43 5.38 2.66
C GLU A 75 18.16 5.90 3.35
N ILE A 76 16.99 5.37 3.00
CA ILE A 76 15.69 5.83 3.51
C ILE A 76 15.11 4.84 4.53
N ALA A 77 14.95 3.58 4.16
CA ALA A 77 14.41 2.56 5.07
C ALA A 77 15.41 2.11 6.15
N GLY A 78 16.71 2.34 5.94
CA GLY A 78 17.76 1.98 6.89
C GLY A 78 18.04 0.47 6.97
N VAL A 79 17.46 -0.34 6.08
CA VAL A 79 17.61 -1.80 6.02
C VAL A 79 17.94 -2.24 4.61
N MET A 80 19.10 -2.86 4.43
CA MET A 80 19.53 -3.37 3.12
C MET A 80 18.98 -4.78 2.88
N GLU A 81 17.77 -4.89 2.38
CA GLU A 81 17.15 -6.17 2.04
C GLU A 81 17.36 -6.57 0.58
N LEU A 82 17.56 -5.58 -0.29
CA LEU A 82 17.92 -5.78 -1.69
C LEU A 82 19.36 -5.38 -1.94
N GLY A 83 20.00 -6.12 -2.83
CA GLY A 83 21.34 -5.82 -3.32
C GLY A 83 21.44 -6.08 -4.82
N MET A 84 22.53 -5.63 -5.43
CA MET A 84 22.88 -5.98 -6.80
C MET A 84 23.97 -7.03 -6.80
N GLY A 85 23.66 -8.21 -7.31
CA GLY A 85 24.60 -9.31 -7.49
C GLY A 85 25.07 -9.42 -8.94
N GLY A 86 26.15 -10.17 -9.15
CA GLY A 86 26.72 -10.36 -10.47
C GLY A 86 27.47 -9.15 -11.02
N ARG A 87 27.83 -9.21 -12.30
CA ARG A 87 28.52 -8.12 -13.02
C ARG A 87 28.19 -8.13 -14.51
N GLY A 88 28.34 -6.96 -15.15
CA GLY A 88 28.07 -6.82 -16.58
C GLY A 88 26.63 -7.19 -16.92
N GLU A 89 26.45 -7.95 -17.97
CA GLU A 89 25.12 -8.39 -18.43
C GLU A 89 24.42 -9.35 -17.45
N HIS A 90 25.17 -10.00 -16.55
CA HIS A 90 24.65 -10.92 -15.54
C HIS A 90 24.31 -10.23 -14.20
N SER A 91 24.32 -8.90 -14.17
CA SER A 91 23.90 -8.17 -12.97
C SER A 91 22.40 -8.33 -12.72
N GLU A 92 22.03 -8.58 -11.47
CA GLU A 92 20.63 -8.75 -11.06
C GLU A 92 20.37 -8.09 -9.71
N ILE A 93 19.14 -7.59 -9.51
CA ILE A 93 18.67 -7.21 -8.18
C ILE A 93 18.19 -8.46 -7.47
N LEU A 94 18.74 -8.70 -6.30
CA LEU A 94 18.50 -9.89 -5.48
C LEU A 94 18.14 -9.50 -4.06
N SER A 95 17.28 -10.31 -3.42
CA SER A 95 17.11 -10.26 -1.97
C SER A 95 18.23 -11.05 -1.29
N PHE A 96 18.54 -10.69 -0.04
CA PHE A 96 19.55 -11.38 0.72
C PHE A 96 19.15 -12.85 0.98
N VAL A 97 19.89 -13.79 0.39
CA VAL A 97 19.69 -15.24 0.57
C VAL A 97 18.24 -15.69 0.28
N GLY A 98 17.55 -15.04 -0.67
CA GLY A 98 16.16 -15.39 -1.03
C GLY A 98 15.12 -15.08 0.05
N LYS A 99 15.45 -14.25 1.04
CA LYS A 99 14.48 -13.79 2.05
C LYS A 99 13.46 -12.82 1.45
N SER A 100 12.27 -12.83 2.02
CA SER A 100 11.27 -11.78 1.78
C SER A 100 11.76 -10.43 2.29
N ILE A 101 11.17 -9.36 1.79
CA ILE A 101 11.38 -8.00 2.29
C ILE A 101 10.40 -7.79 3.44
N ASP A 102 10.91 -7.42 4.61
CA ASP A 102 10.14 -7.28 5.85
C ASP A 102 10.07 -5.82 6.34
N SER A 103 10.74 -4.88 5.68
CA SER A 103 10.67 -3.46 6.02
C SER A 103 9.25 -2.93 5.90
N GLU A 104 8.76 -2.24 6.92
CA GLU A 104 7.44 -1.57 6.93
C GLU A 104 7.31 -0.43 5.90
N LEU A 105 8.40 -0.10 5.22
CA LEU A 105 8.45 0.89 4.13
C LEU A 105 8.63 0.24 2.76
N SER A 106 8.56 -1.08 2.69
CA SER A 106 8.95 -1.86 1.50
C SER A 106 8.17 -1.47 0.24
N GLY A 107 6.89 -1.13 0.37
CA GLY A 107 6.02 -0.74 -0.74
C GLY A 107 6.49 0.50 -1.49
N ASN A 108 7.31 1.37 -0.87
CA ASN A 108 7.88 2.51 -1.58
C ASN A 108 8.89 2.10 -2.67
N MET A 109 9.42 0.88 -2.61
CA MET A 109 10.26 0.33 -3.69
C MET A 109 9.48 0.20 -5.01
N ILE A 110 8.16 0.08 -4.96
CA ILE A 110 7.28 0.07 -6.13
C ILE A 110 7.29 1.44 -6.79
N ASP A 111 7.18 2.51 -5.99
CA ASP A 111 7.10 3.90 -6.50
C ASP A 111 8.44 4.38 -7.06
N VAL A 112 9.57 4.02 -6.42
CA VAL A 112 10.89 4.41 -6.91
C VAL A 112 11.36 3.60 -8.12
N CYS A 113 10.73 2.45 -8.40
CA CYS A 113 11.05 1.65 -9.57
C CYS A 113 10.52 2.35 -10.84
N PRO A 114 11.41 2.78 -11.77
CA PRO A 114 10.97 3.55 -12.93
C PRO A 114 10.33 2.69 -14.03
N VAL A 115 10.30 1.37 -13.83
CA VAL A 115 9.78 0.37 -14.78
C VAL A 115 8.95 -0.69 -14.04
N GLY A 116 8.23 -1.53 -14.76
CA GLY A 116 7.38 -2.57 -14.19
C GLY A 116 8.11 -3.82 -13.69
N ALA A 117 9.34 -3.67 -13.15
CA ALA A 117 10.09 -4.78 -12.57
C ALA A 117 9.65 -5.07 -11.12
N LEU A 118 9.40 -4.01 -10.33
CA LEU A 118 8.78 -4.10 -9.01
C LEU A 118 7.41 -3.46 -9.08
N THR A 119 6.37 -4.23 -8.78
CA THR A 119 4.98 -3.77 -8.83
C THR A 119 4.21 -4.22 -7.59
N SER A 120 3.05 -3.61 -7.34
CA SER A 120 2.19 -4.02 -6.23
C SER A 120 1.58 -5.39 -6.53
N LYS A 121 1.84 -6.37 -5.68
CA LYS A 121 1.31 -7.72 -5.85
C LYS A 121 -0.22 -7.78 -5.71
N PRO A 122 -0.85 -7.11 -4.72
CA PRO A 122 -2.30 -7.03 -4.62
C PRO A 122 -3.00 -6.32 -5.79
N PHE A 123 -2.35 -5.31 -6.36
CA PHE A 123 -2.90 -4.54 -7.47
C PHE A 123 -2.61 -5.16 -8.85
N ARG A 124 -1.70 -6.14 -8.93
CA ARG A 124 -1.22 -6.71 -10.19
C ARG A 124 -2.37 -7.11 -11.13
N TYR A 125 -2.33 -6.59 -12.35
CA TYR A 125 -3.31 -6.82 -13.44
C TYR A 125 -4.76 -6.40 -13.14
N SER A 126 -4.99 -5.59 -12.08
CA SER A 126 -6.34 -5.22 -11.66
C SER A 126 -6.95 -4.07 -12.47
N ALA A 127 -6.16 -3.08 -12.82
CA ALA A 127 -6.63 -1.92 -13.59
C ALA A 127 -5.47 -1.18 -14.27
N ARG A 128 -5.82 -0.35 -15.25
CA ARG A 128 -4.91 0.61 -15.87
C ARG A 128 -5.03 1.98 -15.20
N THR A 129 -3.94 2.74 -15.21
CA THR A 129 -3.87 4.05 -14.55
C THR A 129 -4.92 5.04 -15.03
N TRP A 130 -5.27 5.01 -16.32
CA TRP A 130 -6.30 5.88 -16.91
C TRP A 130 -7.73 5.49 -16.56
N GLU A 131 -7.95 4.30 -16.02
CA GLU A 131 -9.25 3.86 -15.51
C GLU A 131 -9.52 4.34 -14.08
N LEU A 132 -8.49 4.85 -13.38
CA LEU A 132 -8.53 5.13 -11.96
C LEU A 132 -8.83 6.61 -11.69
N GLN A 133 -9.84 6.85 -10.88
CA GLN A 133 -10.08 8.15 -10.29
C GLN A 133 -9.16 8.37 -9.09
N ARG A 134 -8.63 9.59 -8.94
CA ARG A 134 -7.71 9.96 -7.86
C ARG A 134 -8.41 10.82 -6.82
N ARG A 135 -8.30 10.45 -5.55
CA ARG A 135 -8.84 11.20 -4.40
C ARG A 135 -7.72 11.48 -3.40
N LYS A 136 -7.67 12.70 -2.92
CA LYS A 136 -6.75 13.11 -1.85
C LYS A 136 -7.31 12.64 -0.52
N SER A 137 -6.43 12.10 0.35
CA SER A 137 -6.78 11.65 1.68
C SER A 137 -5.58 11.81 2.63
N VAL A 138 -5.77 11.43 3.87
CA VAL A 138 -4.72 11.30 4.89
C VAL A 138 -4.79 9.90 5.48
N SER A 139 -3.70 9.45 6.10
CA SER A 139 -3.66 8.15 6.77
C SER A 139 -4.74 8.07 7.86
N PRO A 140 -5.55 7.00 7.88
CA PRO A 140 -6.53 6.78 8.94
C PRO A 140 -5.95 5.99 10.12
N HIS A 141 -4.65 5.69 10.14
CA HIS A 141 -4.05 4.72 11.05
C HIS A 141 -3.41 5.34 12.29
N ASP A 142 -3.00 6.59 12.19
CA ASP A 142 -2.33 7.29 13.28
C ASP A 142 -2.41 8.83 13.13
N GLY A 143 -1.87 9.54 14.10
CA GLY A 143 -1.84 10.99 14.15
C GLY A 143 -0.71 11.66 13.35
N LEU A 144 0.10 10.90 12.61
CA LEU A 144 1.17 11.46 11.75
C LEU A 144 0.60 12.14 10.51
N ASN A 145 -0.63 11.78 10.12
CA ASN A 145 -1.35 12.38 8.99
C ASN A 145 -0.61 12.26 7.65
N ALA A 146 0.05 11.13 7.39
CA ALA A 146 0.68 10.88 6.10
C ALA A 146 -0.32 11.16 4.96
N ASN A 147 0.11 11.94 3.98
CA ASN A 147 -0.74 12.37 2.87
C ASN A 147 -0.83 11.26 1.83
N LEU A 148 -2.06 10.91 1.45
CA LEU A 148 -2.36 9.79 0.59
C LEU A 148 -3.08 10.23 -0.69
N GLN A 149 -2.86 9.47 -1.75
CA GLN A 149 -3.66 9.48 -2.96
C GLN A 149 -4.36 8.14 -3.11
N VAL A 150 -5.64 8.11 -2.79
CA VAL A 150 -6.49 6.93 -2.98
C VAL A 150 -6.93 6.86 -4.43
N GLN A 151 -6.73 5.71 -5.06
CA GLN A 151 -7.14 5.45 -6.44
C GLN A 151 -8.28 4.44 -6.47
N ILE A 152 -9.38 4.84 -7.12
CA ILE A 152 -10.64 4.10 -7.12
C ILE A 152 -11.11 3.81 -8.55
N LYS A 153 -11.79 2.68 -8.71
CA LYS A 153 -12.50 2.30 -9.94
C LYS A 153 -13.94 1.94 -9.55
N GLY A 154 -14.89 2.73 -10.06
CA GLY A 154 -16.27 2.65 -9.56
C GLY A 154 -16.36 3.05 -8.08
N ASP A 155 -16.83 2.14 -7.25
CA ASP A 155 -16.96 2.27 -5.80
C ASP A 155 -15.85 1.54 -5.00
N ARG A 156 -14.85 0.96 -5.71
CA ARG A 156 -13.81 0.16 -5.09
C ARG A 156 -12.47 0.89 -5.03
N VAL A 157 -11.83 0.87 -3.88
CA VAL A 157 -10.42 1.29 -3.72
C VAL A 157 -9.55 0.22 -4.36
N MET A 158 -8.71 0.63 -5.32
CA MET A 158 -7.86 -0.27 -6.07
C MET A 158 -6.42 -0.25 -5.57
N ARG A 159 -5.91 0.92 -5.20
CA ARG A 159 -4.60 1.10 -4.57
C ARG A 159 -4.51 2.44 -3.85
N VAL A 160 -3.55 2.54 -2.93
CA VAL A 160 -3.18 3.76 -2.22
C VAL A 160 -1.72 4.07 -2.52
N LEU A 161 -1.46 5.32 -2.88
CA LEU A 161 -0.14 5.85 -3.21
C LEU A 161 0.19 7.02 -2.28
N PRO A 162 1.47 7.35 -2.06
CA PRO A 162 1.85 8.56 -1.36
C PRO A 162 1.43 9.79 -2.16
N ARG A 163 1.06 10.83 -1.45
CA ARG A 163 0.94 12.18 -1.98
C ARG A 163 2.03 13.03 -1.34
N GLU A 164 2.83 13.64 -2.18
CA GLU A 164 3.94 14.47 -1.75
C GLU A 164 3.50 15.59 -0.81
N ASN A 165 4.16 15.67 0.35
CA ASN A 165 4.05 16.73 1.33
C ASN A 165 5.36 16.81 2.13
N GLU A 166 6.23 17.73 1.76
CA GLU A 166 7.55 17.93 2.37
C GLU A 166 7.52 18.10 3.89
N ALA A 167 6.45 18.72 4.42
CA ALA A 167 6.34 19.01 5.86
C ALA A 167 5.88 17.80 6.70
N VAL A 168 5.37 16.73 6.07
CA VAL A 168 4.73 15.62 6.79
C VAL A 168 5.36 14.27 6.46
N ASN A 169 5.26 13.84 5.22
CA ASN A 169 5.69 12.49 4.79
C ASN A 169 6.60 12.51 3.56
N GLU A 170 7.06 13.70 3.12
CA GLU A 170 7.76 13.83 1.85
C GLU A 170 7.00 13.09 0.72
N CYS A 171 7.57 12.03 0.18
CA CYS A 171 6.95 11.16 -0.81
C CYS A 171 6.81 9.69 -0.34
N TRP A 172 6.92 9.45 0.97
CA TRP A 172 6.95 8.10 1.54
C TRP A 172 5.68 7.80 2.34
N ILE A 173 5.25 6.54 2.32
CA ILE A 173 4.18 6.02 3.19
C ILE A 173 4.54 4.63 3.70
N SER A 174 3.95 4.25 4.83
CA SER A 174 4.10 2.91 5.37
C SER A 174 3.37 1.86 4.52
N ASP A 175 3.79 0.61 4.62
CA ASP A 175 3.09 -0.52 3.98
C ASP A 175 1.67 -0.68 4.56
N ARG A 176 1.50 -0.34 5.83
CA ARG A 176 0.18 -0.28 6.47
C ARG A 176 -0.73 0.72 5.77
N ASP A 177 -0.26 1.94 5.47
CA ASP A 177 -1.04 2.93 4.74
C ASP A 177 -1.34 2.50 3.31
N ARG A 178 -0.37 1.84 2.68
CA ARG A 178 -0.45 1.42 1.29
C ARG A 178 -1.42 0.27 1.05
N PHE A 179 -1.46 -0.72 1.94
CA PHE A 179 -2.13 -1.99 1.69
C PHE A 179 -3.34 -2.27 2.58
N SER A 180 -3.55 -1.51 3.66
CA SER A 180 -4.65 -1.74 4.60
C SER A 180 -6.05 -1.62 3.99
N TYR A 181 -6.19 -0.98 2.82
CA TYR A 181 -7.47 -0.88 2.11
C TYR A 181 -8.05 -2.25 1.73
N GLU A 182 -7.24 -3.29 1.65
CA GLU A 182 -7.73 -4.66 1.39
C GLU A 182 -8.67 -5.14 2.49
N GLY A 183 -8.46 -4.71 3.74
CA GLY A 183 -9.36 -4.98 4.85
C GLY A 183 -10.77 -4.39 4.68
N LEU A 184 -10.98 -3.44 3.75
CA LEU A 184 -12.33 -2.95 3.43
C LEU A 184 -13.20 -4.04 2.78
N TYR A 185 -12.58 -5.01 2.14
CA TYR A 185 -13.23 -6.06 1.34
C TYR A 185 -13.04 -7.46 1.93
N ALA A 186 -12.51 -7.54 3.15
CA ALA A 186 -12.32 -8.80 3.85
C ALA A 186 -13.67 -9.42 4.23
N ASP A 187 -13.80 -10.73 4.08
CA ASP A 187 -15.05 -11.47 4.33
C ASP A 187 -15.47 -11.43 5.81
N ASP A 188 -14.52 -11.25 6.73
CA ASP A 188 -14.75 -11.15 8.17
C ASP A 188 -15.09 -9.73 8.63
N ARG A 189 -15.16 -8.75 7.72
CA ARG A 189 -15.54 -7.38 8.04
C ARG A 189 -17.01 -7.28 8.43
N LEU A 190 -17.29 -6.73 9.61
CA LEU A 190 -18.66 -6.46 10.04
C LEU A 190 -19.31 -5.40 9.15
N THR A 191 -20.45 -5.75 8.55
CA THR A 191 -21.27 -4.86 7.69
C THR A 191 -22.50 -4.33 8.40
N SER A 192 -22.82 -4.87 9.57
CA SER A 192 -23.95 -4.49 10.41
C SER A 192 -23.62 -4.69 11.89
N PRO A 193 -24.28 -3.96 12.80
CA PRO A 193 -24.12 -4.19 14.22
C PRO A 193 -24.53 -5.62 14.62
N MET A 194 -23.88 -6.15 15.65
CA MET A 194 -24.20 -7.46 16.20
C MET A 194 -24.34 -7.37 17.73
N ILE A 195 -25.33 -8.06 18.27
CA ILE A 195 -25.55 -8.22 19.71
C ILE A 195 -25.43 -9.71 20.06
N LYS A 196 -24.80 -10.01 21.20
CA LYS A 196 -24.64 -11.37 21.70
C LYS A 196 -25.80 -11.72 22.63
N HIS A 197 -26.65 -12.68 22.24
CA HIS A 197 -27.71 -13.25 23.07
C HIS A 197 -27.38 -14.70 23.37
N ASP A 198 -27.38 -15.09 24.64
CA ASP A 198 -27.11 -16.46 25.11
C ASP A 198 -25.84 -17.07 24.49
N GLY A 199 -24.80 -16.29 24.34
CA GLY A 199 -23.54 -16.71 23.77
C GLY A 199 -23.45 -16.69 22.24
N VAL A 200 -24.54 -16.43 21.52
CA VAL A 200 -24.62 -16.41 20.06
C VAL A 200 -24.71 -14.97 19.53
N TRP A 201 -23.89 -14.63 18.54
CA TRP A 201 -23.92 -13.33 17.88
C TRP A 201 -25.07 -13.28 16.86
N GLN A 202 -25.91 -12.24 16.98
CA GLN A 202 -27.06 -12.00 16.11
C GLN A 202 -26.96 -10.60 15.52
N GLN A 203 -27.31 -10.48 14.25
CA GLN A 203 -27.40 -9.18 13.57
C GLN A 203 -28.50 -8.32 14.22
N ALA A 204 -28.23 -7.06 14.43
CA ALA A 204 -29.14 -6.10 15.06
C ALA A 204 -29.24 -4.80 14.28
N SER A 205 -30.31 -4.06 14.51
CA SER A 205 -30.39 -2.68 14.04
C SER A 205 -29.43 -1.77 14.83
N TRP A 206 -29.03 -0.63 14.23
CA TRP A 206 -28.24 0.37 14.94
C TRP A 206 -28.93 0.87 16.22
N GLN A 207 -30.25 1.02 16.18
CA GLN A 207 -31.03 1.48 17.36
C GLN A 207 -30.95 0.46 18.50
N ASP A 208 -31.13 -0.81 18.18
CA ASP A 208 -31.07 -1.88 19.20
C ASP A 208 -29.65 -2.03 19.76
N ALA A 209 -28.64 -1.96 18.91
CA ALA A 209 -27.25 -2.04 19.34
C ALA A 209 -26.85 -0.87 20.25
N LEU A 210 -27.26 0.36 19.91
CA LEU A 210 -27.01 1.54 20.73
C LEU A 210 -27.78 1.48 22.07
N ASN A 211 -29.03 1.02 22.06
CA ASN A 211 -29.81 0.83 23.29
C ASN A 211 -29.18 -0.21 24.20
N ALA A 212 -28.73 -1.33 23.64
CA ALA A 212 -28.04 -2.38 24.39
C ALA A 212 -26.71 -1.86 24.99
N ALA A 213 -25.92 -1.13 24.22
CA ALA A 213 -24.67 -0.55 24.70
C ALA A 213 -24.90 0.50 25.80
N ALA A 214 -25.84 1.42 25.61
CA ALA A 214 -26.20 2.43 26.62
C ALA A 214 -26.71 1.79 27.91
N GLY A 215 -27.57 0.77 27.78
CA GLY A 215 -28.06 -0.02 28.93
C GLY A 215 -26.95 -0.71 29.70
N ALA A 216 -26.01 -1.36 29.00
CA ALA A 216 -24.88 -2.05 29.63
C ALA A 216 -23.94 -1.06 30.37
N ILE A 217 -23.62 0.08 29.75
CA ILE A 217 -22.80 1.13 30.38
C ILE A 217 -23.52 1.69 31.60
N GLY A 218 -24.81 2.04 31.48
CA GLY A 218 -25.61 2.59 32.58
C GLY A 218 -25.72 1.62 33.77
N LEU A 219 -25.93 0.32 33.51
CA LEU A 219 -25.92 -0.71 34.54
C LEU A 219 -24.54 -0.86 35.21
N GLY A 220 -23.46 -0.83 34.43
CA GLY A 220 -22.10 -0.90 34.93
C GLY A 220 -21.77 0.26 35.87
N VAL A 221 -22.08 1.48 35.46
CA VAL A 221 -21.89 2.69 36.28
C VAL A 221 -22.75 2.65 37.55
N LYS A 222 -24.01 2.25 37.43
CA LYS A 222 -24.93 2.14 38.60
C LYS A 222 -24.49 1.07 39.61
N SER A 223 -23.95 -0.06 39.12
CA SER A 223 -23.59 -1.20 39.99
C SER A 223 -22.20 -1.07 40.59
N HIS A 224 -21.25 -0.45 39.88
CA HIS A 224 -19.84 -0.42 40.26
C HIS A 224 -19.27 0.98 40.47
N GLY A 225 -20.02 2.01 40.12
CA GLY A 225 -19.59 3.41 40.16
C GLY A 225 -18.83 3.84 38.88
N ALA A 226 -18.90 5.14 38.56
CA ALA A 226 -18.26 5.73 37.39
C ALA A 226 -16.74 5.48 37.36
N ALA A 227 -16.08 5.53 38.51
CA ALA A 227 -14.63 5.31 38.64
C ALA A 227 -14.15 3.90 38.20
N LYS A 228 -15.06 2.97 37.95
CA LYS A 228 -14.78 1.61 37.45
C LYS A 228 -14.97 1.50 35.92
N THR A 229 -15.36 2.60 35.27
CA THR A 229 -15.55 2.65 33.81
C THR A 229 -14.39 3.41 33.19
N ALA A 230 -13.80 2.85 32.15
CA ALA A 230 -12.69 3.48 31.41
C ALA A 230 -12.97 3.48 29.90
N PHE A 231 -12.52 4.53 29.23
CA PHE A 231 -12.52 4.63 27.77
C PHE A 231 -11.12 4.40 27.24
N LEU A 232 -10.98 3.44 26.35
CA LEU A 232 -9.73 3.18 25.63
C LEU A 232 -9.90 3.65 24.19
N LEU A 233 -9.09 4.63 23.79
CA LEU A 233 -9.10 5.18 22.44
C LEU A 233 -7.81 4.78 21.72
N GLY A 234 -7.92 4.40 20.46
CA GLY A 234 -6.78 4.06 19.63
C GLY A 234 -6.08 5.32 19.06
N PRO A 235 -4.85 5.21 18.57
CA PRO A 235 -4.12 6.34 17.96
C PRO A 235 -4.75 6.83 16.64
N HIS A 236 -5.67 6.08 16.08
CA HIS A 236 -6.43 6.41 14.86
C HIS A 236 -7.77 7.11 15.14
N THR A 237 -8.08 7.35 16.42
CA THR A 237 -9.31 8.05 16.82
C THR A 237 -9.27 9.50 16.35
N THR A 238 -10.33 9.95 15.68
CA THR A 238 -10.44 11.35 15.24
C THR A 238 -10.62 12.30 16.42
N LEU A 239 -10.33 13.57 16.21
CA LEU A 239 -10.53 14.60 17.25
C LEU A 239 -12.00 14.68 17.68
N GLU A 240 -12.93 14.53 16.74
CA GLU A 240 -14.37 14.52 16.97
C GLU A 240 -14.79 13.34 17.85
N GLU A 241 -14.32 12.14 17.53
CA GLU A 241 -14.59 10.92 18.33
C GLU A 241 -14.02 11.05 19.74
N ALA A 242 -12.77 11.52 19.87
CA ALA A 242 -12.14 11.75 21.17
C ALA A 242 -12.91 12.80 22.00
N SER A 243 -13.39 13.87 21.36
CA SER A 243 -14.21 14.91 21.99
C SER A 243 -15.54 14.34 22.51
N VAL A 244 -16.22 13.51 21.70
CA VAL A 244 -17.48 12.85 22.10
C VAL A 244 -17.23 11.88 23.25
N ALA A 245 -16.19 11.07 23.18
CA ALA A 245 -15.81 10.13 24.24
C ALA A 245 -15.52 10.87 25.56
N LYS A 246 -14.77 11.98 25.51
CA LYS A 246 -14.52 12.83 26.69
C LYS A 246 -15.81 13.40 27.30
N ARG A 247 -16.72 13.91 26.45
CA ARG A 247 -18.02 14.43 26.91
C ARG A 247 -18.86 13.33 27.56
N LEU A 248 -18.88 12.14 26.97
CA LEU A 248 -19.59 10.99 27.54
C LEU A 248 -18.99 10.60 28.89
N ALA A 249 -17.67 10.49 29.00
CA ALA A 249 -16.99 10.20 30.26
C ALA A 249 -17.34 11.24 31.35
N THR A 250 -17.31 12.53 31.01
CA THR A 250 -17.68 13.61 31.95
C THR A 250 -19.15 13.50 32.39
N HIS A 251 -20.06 13.09 31.49
CA HIS A 251 -21.48 12.93 31.81
C HIS A 251 -21.74 11.74 32.75
N LEU A 252 -20.94 10.70 32.67
CA LEU A 252 -21.05 9.51 33.49
C LEU A 252 -20.46 9.68 34.90
N GLY A 253 -19.68 10.74 35.17
CA GLY A 253 -19.01 11.04 36.41
C GLY A 253 -17.54 10.61 36.41
#